data_555fc67d1c2692085346793e4b66cf1f
#
_entry.id   555fc67d1c2692085346793e4b66cf1f
#
_cell.length_a   1.000
_cell.length_b   1.000
_cell.length_c   1.000
_cell.angle_alpha   90.00
_cell.angle_beta   90.00
_cell.angle_gamma   90.00
#
_symmetry.space_group_name_H-M   'P 1'
#
loop_
_entity.id
_entity.type
_entity.pdbx_description
1 polymer ?
#
loop_
_entity_poly.entity_id
_entity_poly.type
_entity_poly.pdbx_seq_one_letter_code
_entity_poly.pdbx_strand_id
1 'polypeptide(L)'
;MRRAVGAPSRAAAATRRSEDYALDDIGFAPKPVQRPHPPIWVDGDSPGAFRRVATLGDGWHATSKTPQEMEKRGLRAAADAAGRSMSSIELSVRVSLKQASLRESKHAIVDQLAGYKRLGLTHVVLDFRRDTLAEMLMALDMVATEIRPAVDRS
;
A
#
# COMPACT_ATOMS: atom_id res chain seq x y z
N MET A 1 4.19 -4.83 -23.16
CA MET A 1 4.18 -3.40 -23.55
C MET A 1 3.25 -2.68 -22.57
N ARG A 2 3.78 -2.02 -21.53
CA ARG A 2 2.96 -1.29 -20.55
C ARG A 2 2.24 -0.16 -21.28
N ARG A 3 0.91 -0.23 -21.36
CA ARG A 3 0.13 0.96 -21.67
C ARG A 3 0.37 1.92 -20.51
N ALA A 4 1.12 2.97 -20.76
CA ALA A 4 1.28 4.05 -19.81
C ALA A 4 -0.12 4.49 -19.37
N VAL A 5 -0.48 4.26 -18.09
CA VAL A 5 -1.41 5.17 -17.43
C VAL A 5 -0.74 6.50 -17.65
N GLY A 6 -1.43 7.39 -18.39
CA GLY A 6 -0.77 8.58 -18.88
C GLY A 6 0.03 9.22 -17.77
N ALA A 7 1.34 9.04 -17.85
CA ALA A 7 2.26 9.79 -17.00
C ALA A 7 1.76 11.23 -17.10
N PRO A 8 1.66 11.96 -15.97
CA PRO A 8 1.29 13.35 -16.02
C PRO A 8 2.19 13.99 -17.07
N SER A 9 1.57 14.35 -18.18
CA SER A 9 2.25 14.87 -19.36
C SER A 9 3.27 15.91 -18.92
N ARG A 10 4.45 15.93 -19.54
CA ARG A 10 5.39 17.05 -19.43
C ARG A 10 4.75 18.37 -19.89
N ALA A 11 3.59 18.29 -20.57
CA ALA A 11 2.80 19.45 -20.95
C ALA A 11 2.35 20.22 -19.69
N ALA A 12 2.30 21.52 -19.81
CA ALA A 12 1.84 22.42 -18.74
C ALA A 12 0.37 22.14 -18.37
N ALA A 13 -0.40 21.61 -19.31
CA ALA A 13 -1.81 21.27 -19.14
C ALA A 13 -2.15 19.93 -19.80
N ALA A 14 -3.21 19.28 -19.33
CA ALA A 14 -3.70 18.01 -19.85
C ALA A 14 -5.17 18.13 -20.26
N THR A 15 -5.49 17.59 -21.44
CA THR A 15 -6.87 17.42 -21.88
C THR A 15 -7.16 15.94 -21.96
N ARG A 16 -8.24 15.48 -21.33
CA ARG A 16 -8.71 14.10 -21.38
C ARG A 16 -10.23 14.04 -21.30
N ARG A 17 -10.83 13.23 -22.16
CA ARG A 17 -12.27 13.00 -22.15
C ARG A 17 -12.59 11.52 -22.07
N SER A 18 -13.62 11.17 -21.31
CA SER A 18 -14.24 9.84 -21.23
C SER A 18 -15.76 10.01 -21.25
N GLU A 19 -16.50 8.93 -21.11
CA GLU A 19 -17.95 8.97 -20.96
C GLU A 19 -18.37 9.64 -19.65
N ASP A 20 -17.55 9.49 -18.59
CA ASP A 20 -17.88 9.94 -17.23
C ASP A 20 -17.36 11.34 -16.91
N TYR A 21 -16.34 11.83 -17.62
CA TYR A 21 -15.71 13.13 -17.33
C TYR A 21 -14.99 13.74 -18.52
N ALA A 22 -14.89 15.07 -18.51
CA ALA A 22 -14.06 15.84 -19.41
C ALA A 22 -13.11 16.73 -18.60
N LEU A 23 -11.82 16.64 -18.92
CA LEU A 23 -10.78 17.51 -18.40
C LEU A 23 -10.22 18.29 -19.58
N ASP A 24 -10.44 19.59 -19.61
CA ASP A 24 -9.95 20.45 -20.68
C ASP A 24 -8.92 21.43 -20.11
N ASP A 25 -7.71 21.37 -20.65
CA ASP A 25 -6.60 22.25 -20.33
C ASP A 25 -6.28 22.37 -18.82
N ILE A 26 -6.35 21.23 -18.11
CA ILE A 26 -6.10 21.20 -16.67
C ILE A 26 -4.60 21.28 -16.41
N GLY A 27 -4.19 22.36 -15.76
CA GLY A 27 -2.82 22.52 -15.27
C GLY A 27 -2.53 21.59 -14.09
N PHE A 28 -1.35 20.94 -14.10
CA PHE A 28 -0.85 20.13 -13.01
C PHE A 28 0.58 20.56 -12.63
N ALA A 29 0.70 21.27 -11.53
CA ALA A 29 1.96 21.76 -10.99
C ALA A 29 1.97 21.72 -9.46
N PRO A 30 3.14 21.47 -8.82
CA PRO A 30 4.41 21.11 -9.43
C PRO A 30 4.38 19.72 -10.06
N LYS A 31 5.24 19.46 -11.02
CA LYS A 31 5.40 18.13 -11.61
C LYS A 31 6.15 17.21 -10.65
N PRO A 32 5.84 15.91 -10.62
CA PRO A 32 6.60 14.95 -9.84
C PRO A 32 8.09 14.94 -10.20
N VAL A 33 8.93 14.80 -9.19
CA VAL A 33 10.38 14.66 -9.38
C VAL A 33 10.76 13.27 -9.85
N GLN A 34 10.02 12.25 -9.37
CA GLN A 34 10.26 10.86 -9.71
C GLN A 34 10.04 10.59 -11.20
N ARG A 35 10.83 9.69 -11.74
CA ARG A 35 10.76 9.24 -13.14
C ARG A 35 10.62 7.72 -13.21
N PRO A 36 9.73 7.18 -14.06
CA PRO A 36 8.84 7.89 -15.00
C PRO A 36 7.65 8.59 -14.33
N HIS A 37 7.29 8.22 -13.09
CA HIS A 37 6.22 8.77 -12.25
C HIS A 37 6.45 8.33 -10.79
N PRO A 38 5.78 8.93 -9.80
CA PRO A 38 5.71 8.38 -8.44
C PRO A 38 5.16 6.96 -8.46
N PRO A 39 5.58 6.08 -7.54
CA PRO A 39 5.00 4.74 -7.43
C PRO A 39 3.48 4.80 -7.26
N ILE A 40 2.77 3.99 -8.05
CA ILE A 40 1.31 3.92 -8.03
C ILE A 40 0.91 2.69 -7.24
N TRP A 41 0.34 2.89 -6.06
CA TRP A 41 -0.21 1.82 -5.25
C TRP A 41 -1.72 1.76 -5.38
N VAL A 42 -2.25 0.57 -5.57
CA VAL A 42 -3.68 0.32 -5.78
C VAL A 42 -4.24 -0.40 -4.57
N ASP A 43 -5.31 0.13 -4.00
CA ASP A 43 -6.07 -0.50 -2.92
C ASP A 43 -7.21 -1.38 -3.47
N GLY A 44 -7.69 -2.27 -2.60
CA GLY A 44 -8.82 -3.16 -2.84
C GLY A 44 -8.41 -4.59 -3.14
N ASP A 45 -9.39 -5.50 -3.00
CA ASP A 45 -9.22 -6.96 -3.11
C ASP A 45 -10.20 -7.61 -4.11
N SER A 46 -10.87 -6.80 -4.92
CA SER A 46 -11.71 -7.28 -6.01
C SER A 46 -10.89 -7.75 -7.23
N PRO A 47 -11.44 -8.60 -8.09
CA PRO A 47 -10.76 -8.96 -9.35
C PRO A 47 -10.38 -7.74 -10.22
N GLY A 48 -11.20 -6.68 -10.18
CA GLY A 48 -10.92 -5.43 -10.87
C GLY A 48 -9.74 -4.67 -10.26
N ALA A 49 -9.62 -4.67 -8.92
CA ALA A 49 -8.47 -4.08 -8.23
C ALA A 49 -7.19 -4.84 -8.58
N PHE A 50 -7.19 -6.17 -8.51
CA PHE A 50 -6.01 -6.98 -8.87
C PHE A 50 -5.59 -6.80 -10.33
N ARG A 51 -6.53 -6.66 -11.26
CA ARG A 51 -6.18 -6.30 -12.66
C ARG A 51 -5.49 -4.95 -12.73
N ARG A 52 -5.99 -3.91 -12.01
CA ARG A 52 -5.34 -2.60 -11.99
C ARG A 52 -3.93 -2.66 -11.41
N VAL A 53 -3.73 -3.40 -10.31
CA VAL A 53 -2.38 -3.65 -9.77
C VAL A 53 -1.50 -4.26 -10.83
N ALA A 54 -1.95 -5.37 -11.45
CA ALA A 54 -1.16 -6.13 -12.40
C ALA A 54 -0.80 -5.35 -13.67
N THR A 55 -1.69 -4.46 -14.13
CA THR A 55 -1.49 -3.73 -15.40
C THR A 55 -0.89 -2.34 -15.22
N LEU A 56 -1.18 -1.67 -14.12
CA LEU A 56 -0.92 -0.25 -13.95
C LEU A 56 -0.15 0.09 -12.67
N GLY A 57 -0.33 -0.70 -11.59
CA GLY A 57 0.23 -0.41 -10.28
C GLY A 57 1.68 -0.84 -10.12
N ASP A 58 2.43 -0.14 -9.30
CA ASP A 58 3.74 -0.56 -8.83
C ASP A 58 3.62 -1.38 -7.54
N GLY A 59 2.52 -1.19 -6.79
CA GLY A 59 2.25 -1.92 -5.56
C GLY A 59 0.76 -2.18 -5.31
N TRP A 60 0.51 -3.14 -4.42
CA TRP A 60 -0.80 -3.41 -3.86
C TRP A 60 -0.83 -3.03 -2.38
N HIS A 61 -1.78 -2.17 -2.00
CA HIS A 61 -2.04 -1.78 -0.62
C HIS A 61 -3.30 -2.48 -0.11
N ALA A 62 -3.13 -3.45 0.78
CA ALA A 62 -4.26 -4.14 1.40
C ALA A 62 -4.70 -3.43 2.67
N THR A 63 -6.00 -3.48 2.96
CA THR A 63 -6.56 -2.92 4.19
C THR A 63 -7.10 -4.01 5.10
N SER A 64 -6.63 -4.03 6.35
CA SER A 64 -7.12 -4.93 7.43
C SER A 64 -7.12 -6.41 7.04
N LYS A 65 -6.10 -6.89 6.36
CA LYS A 65 -5.91 -8.30 6.01
C LYS A 65 -4.88 -8.95 6.94
N THR A 66 -5.17 -10.15 7.40
CA THR A 66 -4.20 -10.97 8.12
C THR A 66 -3.11 -11.49 7.18
N PRO A 67 -1.94 -11.95 7.68
CA PRO A 67 -0.92 -12.58 6.84
C PRO A 67 -1.48 -13.71 5.96
N GLN A 68 -2.35 -14.56 6.50
CA GLN A 68 -2.99 -15.67 5.77
C GLN A 68 -3.88 -15.17 4.64
N GLU A 69 -4.62 -14.09 4.85
CA GLU A 69 -5.45 -13.46 3.82
C GLU A 69 -4.63 -12.73 2.77
N MET A 70 -3.37 -12.37 3.08
CA MET A 70 -2.43 -11.76 2.13
C MET A 70 -1.85 -12.75 1.13
N GLU A 71 -1.97 -14.07 1.36
CA GLU A 71 -1.62 -15.11 0.37
C GLU A 71 -2.60 -15.10 -0.81
N LYS A 72 -2.57 -14.05 -1.59
CA LYS A 72 -3.61 -13.78 -2.59
C LYS A 72 -3.40 -14.54 -3.89
N ARG A 73 -4.13 -15.63 -4.05
CA ARG A 73 -4.26 -16.34 -5.33
C ARG A 73 -4.80 -15.42 -6.44
N GLY A 74 -5.73 -14.51 -6.11
CA GLY A 74 -6.31 -13.58 -7.07
C GLY A 74 -5.33 -12.56 -7.64
N LEU A 75 -4.46 -11.99 -6.81
CA LEU A 75 -3.43 -11.07 -7.29
C LEU A 75 -2.38 -11.80 -8.15
N ARG A 76 -1.95 -13.00 -7.74
CA ARG A 76 -1.02 -13.83 -8.51
C ARG A 76 -1.61 -14.17 -9.88
N ALA A 77 -2.85 -14.65 -9.91
CA ALA A 77 -3.53 -14.97 -11.17
C ALA A 77 -3.64 -13.75 -12.10
N ALA A 78 -3.92 -12.56 -11.55
CA ALA A 78 -3.97 -11.33 -12.34
C ALA A 78 -2.59 -10.91 -12.86
N ALA A 79 -1.53 -11.09 -12.07
CA ALA A 79 -0.16 -10.82 -12.48
C ALA A 79 0.28 -11.78 -13.61
N ASP A 80 0.02 -13.08 -13.45
CA ASP A 80 0.32 -14.10 -14.46
C ASP A 80 -0.42 -13.81 -15.79
N ALA A 81 -1.71 -13.47 -15.70
CA ALA A 81 -2.51 -13.09 -16.88
C ALA A 81 -1.99 -11.82 -17.58
N ALA A 82 -1.34 -10.93 -16.84
CA ALA A 82 -0.70 -9.72 -17.36
C ALA A 82 0.76 -9.94 -17.82
N GLY A 83 1.29 -11.16 -17.70
CA GLY A 83 2.68 -11.47 -17.97
C GLY A 83 3.67 -10.78 -17.03
N ARG A 84 3.25 -10.53 -15.79
CA ARG A 84 4.02 -9.78 -14.81
C ARG A 84 4.43 -10.64 -13.62
N SER A 85 5.70 -10.55 -13.23
CA SER A 85 6.19 -11.22 -12.03
C SER A 85 5.63 -10.59 -10.75
N MET A 86 5.23 -11.42 -9.79
CA MET A 86 4.85 -10.97 -8.45
C MET A 86 5.97 -10.20 -7.74
N SER A 87 7.23 -10.54 -7.98
CA SER A 87 8.38 -9.84 -7.40
C SER A 87 8.54 -8.39 -7.87
N SER A 88 7.84 -7.99 -8.93
CA SER A 88 7.80 -6.61 -9.41
C SER A 88 6.66 -5.78 -8.83
N ILE A 89 5.86 -6.37 -7.93
CA ILE A 89 4.73 -5.72 -7.27
C ILE A 89 5.07 -5.59 -5.79
N GLU A 90 5.16 -4.35 -5.32
CA GLU A 90 5.35 -4.10 -3.89
C GLU A 90 4.09 -4.49 -3.12
N LEU A 91 4.27 -5.08 -1.94
CA LEU A 91 3.17 -5.48 -1.07
C LEU A 91 3.16 -4.62 0.18
N SER A 92 2.00 -4.07 0.49
CA SER A 92 1.78 -3.25 1.66
C SER A 92 0.45 -3.59 2.33
N VAL A 93 0.36 -3.37 3.63
CA VAL A 93 -0.88 -3.56 4.38
C VAL A 93 -1.09 -2.45 5.39
N ARG A 94 -2.34 -2.02 5.54
CA ARG A 94 -2.78 -1.20 6.67
C ARG A 94 -3.37 -2.09 7.76
N VAL A 95 -2.78 -2.03 8.96
CA VAL A 95 -3.22 -2.76 10.16
C VAL A 95 -3.85 -1.76 11.12
N SER A 96 -5.11 -1.97 11.46
CA SER A 96 -5.81 -1.10 12.41
C SER A 96 -5.61 -1.61 13.84
N LEU A 97 -5.04 -0.75 14.69
CA LEU A 97 -4.80 -0.99 16.11
C LEU A 97 -5.67 -0.08 17.00
N LYS A 98 -6.77 0.42 16.45
CA LYS A 98 -7.59 1.48 17.10
C LYS A 98 -8.10 1.13 18.50
N GLN A 99 -8.44 -0.15 18.72
CA GLN A 99 -9.03 -0.62 19.98
C GLN A 99 -8.06 -1.47 20.79
N ALA A 100 -6.88 -1.78 20.27
CA ALA A 100 -5.92 -2.62 20.96
C ALA A 100 -5.13 -1.80 22.00
N SER A 101 -5.06 -2.29 23.23
CA SER A 101 -3.96 -1.90 24.12
C SER A 101 -2.66 -2.43 23.51
N LEU A 102 -1.80 -1.52 23.08
CA LEU A 102 -0.52 -1.92 22.47
C LEU A 102 0.32 -2.78 23.43
N ARG A 103 0.28 -2.46 24.71
CA ARG A 103 1.05 -3.18 25.74
C ARG A 103 0.54 -4.60 25.95
N GLU A 104 -0.76 -4.78 26.06
CA GLU A 104 -1.40 -6.09 26.27
C GLU A 104 -1.32 -6.96 25.02
N SER A 105 -1.42 -6.36 23.85
CA SER A 105 -1.41 -7.05 22.55
C SER A 105 -0.05 -7.12 21.90
N LYS A 106 1.03 -6.68 22.55
CA LYS A 106 2.37 -6.55 21.97
C LYS A 106 2.83 -7.80 21.25
N HIS A 107 2.76 -8.98 21.89
CA HIS A 107 3.21 -10.24 21.29
C HIS A 107 2.39 -10.57 20.03
N ALA A 108 1.07 -10.47 20.10
CA ALA A 108 0.20 -10.72 18.94
C ALA A 108 0.49 -9.76 17.78
N ILE A 109 0.77 -8.48 18.07
CA ILE A 109 1.16 -7.49 17.08
C ILE A 109 2.51 -7.87 16.44
N VAL A 110 3.51 -8.22 17.23
CA VAL A 110 4.82 -8.66 16.74
C VAL A 110 4.68 -9.89 15.85
N ASP A 111 3.93 -10.91 16.28
CA ASP A 111 3.70 -12.14 15.51
C ASP A 111 3.01 -11.85 14.18
N GLN A 112 2.00 -10.97 14.19
CA GLN A 112 1.31 -10.55 12.98
C GLN A 112 2.25 -9.81 12.02
N LEU A 113 3.04 -8.85 12.52
CA LEU A 113 3.99 -8.09 11.71
C LEU A 113 5.11 -8.99 11.16
N ALA A 114 5.61 -9.94 11.96
CA ALA A 114 6.54 -10.95 11.51
C ALA A 114 5.94 -11.85 10.42
N GLY A 115 4.65 -12.15 10.51
CA GLY A 115 3.90 -12.85 9.45
C GLY A 115 3.92 -12.10 8.13
N TYR A 116 3.69 -10.80 8.13
CA TYR A 116 3.79 -9.98 6.91
C TYR A 116 5.22 -9.91 6.36
N LYS A 117 6.22 -9.78 7.23
CA LYS A 117 7.64 -9.80 6.83
C LYS A 117 8.00 -11.08 6.09
N ARG A 118 7.57 -12.26 6.60
CA ARG A 118 7.77 -13.55 5.94
C ARG A 118 7.10 -13.65 4.56
N LEU A 119 6.01 -12.94 4.35
CA LEU A 119 5.34 -12.84 3.03
C LEU A 119 6.00 -11.84 2.07
N GLY A 120 7.09 -11.20 2.49
CA GLY A 120 7.82 -10.24 1.68
C GLY A 120 7.18 -8.85 1.59
N LEU A 121 6.31 -8.50 2.54
CA LEU A 121 5.79 -7.13 2.60
C LEU A 121 6.91 -6.17 2.96
N THR A 122 6.99 -5.08 2.20
CA THR A 122 8.00 -4.04 2.40
C THR A 122 7.49 -2.89 3.25
N HIS A 123 6.17 -2.70 3.30
CA HIS A 123 5.55 -1.59 4.02
C HIS A 123 4.35 -2.05 4.84
N VAL A 124 4.31 -1.65 6.11
CA VAL A 124 3.15 -1.82 6.98
C VAL A 124 2.77 -0.46 7.55
N VAL A 125 1.53 -0.06 7.33
CA VAL A 125 0.95 1.15 7.90
C VAL A 125 0.19 0.76 9.16
N LEU A 126 0.64 1.24 10.32
CA LEU A 126 -0.07 1.06 11.58
C LEU A 126 -1.03 2.23 11.78
N ASP A 127 -2.32 1.93 11.75
CA ASP A 127 -3.39 2.90 11.98
C ASP A 127 -3.86 2.75 13.43
N PHE A 128 -3.44 3.67 14.28
CA PHE A 128 -3.92 3.73 15.66
C PHE A 128 -4.40 5.12 16.02
N ARG A 129 -5.58 5.17 16.62
CA ARG A 129 -6.18 6.41 17.09
C ARG A 129 -6.06 6.46 18.61
N ARG A 130 -5.72 7.64 19.16
CA ARG A 130 -5.65 7.93 20.58
C ARG A 130 -6.39 9.23 20.84
N ASP A 131 -6.92 9.38 22.04
CA ASP A 131 -7.75 10.54 22.39
C ASP A 131 -6.91 11.75 22.73
N THR A 132 -5.68 11.54 23.18
CA THR A 132 -4.75 12.61 23.55
C THR A 132 -3.44 12.53 22.80
N LEU A 133 -2.75 13.66 22.67
CA LEU A 133 -1.41 13.72 22.09
C LEU A 133 -0.41 12.88 22.91
N ALA A 134 -0.52 12.93 24.24
CA ALA A 134 0.37 12.15 25.12
C ALA A 134 0.26 10.65 24.86
N GLU A 135 -0.95 10.10 24.75
CA GLU A 135 -1.18 8.69 24.40
C GLU A 135 -0.67 8.35 23.01
N MET A 136 -0.82 9.26 22.05
CA MET A 136 -0.29 9.08 20.71
C MET A 136 1.23 9.00 20.72
N LEU A 137 1.91 9.89 21.42
CA LEU A 137 3.36 9.89 21.56
C LEU A 137 3.87 8.64 22.27
N MET A 138 3.19 8.19 23.34
CA MET A 138 3.53 6.93 24.02
C MET A 138 3.37 5.71 23.10
N ALA A 139 2.32 5.70 22.28
CA ALA A 139 2.10 4.62 21.30
C ALA A 139 3.18 4.59 20.23
N LEU A 140 3.57 5.75 19.69
CA LEU A 140 4.66 5.88 18.72
C LEU A 140 6.01 5.44 19.31
N ASP A 141 6.31 5.86 20.52
CA ASP A 141 7.53 5.45 21.24
C ASP A 141 7.58 3.94 21.41
N MET A 142 6.51 3.32 21.89
CA MET A 142 6.42 1.86 22.05
C MET A 142 6.59 1.11 20.72
N VAL A 143 6.01 1.62 19.63
CA VAL A 143 6.20 1.03 18.31
C VAL A 143 7.68 1.11 17.90
N ALA A 144 8.31 2.27 18.09
CA ALA A 144 9.69 2.51 17.68
C ALA A 144 10.71 1.72 18.51
N THR A 145 10.51 1.65 19.83
CA THR A 145 11.51 1.12 20.76
C THR A 145 11.32 -0.36 21.11
N GLU A 146 10.11 -0.88 21.02
CA GLU A 146 9.79 -2.23 21.45
C GLU A 146 9.25 -3.13 20.32
N ILE A 147 8.24 -2.68 19.56
CA ILE A 147 7.58 -3.52 18.55
C ILE A 147 8.47 -3.70 17.34
N ARG A 148 8.93 -2.61 16.72
CA ARG A 148 9.78 -2.66 15.53
C ARG A 148 11.05 -3.47 15.73
N PRO A 149 11.86 -3.26 16.81
CA PRO A 149 13.05 -4.07 17.03
C PRO A 149 12.75 -5.56 17.27
N ALA A 150 11.58 -5.90 17.83
CA ALA A 150 11.17 -7.29 18.00
C ALA A 150 10.84 -7.96 16.65
N VAL A 151 10.15 -7.24 15.75
CA VAL A 151 9.87 -7.71 14.39
C VAL A 151 11.15 -7.82 13.55
N ASP A 152 12.10 -6.92 13.73
CA ASP A 152 13.37 -6.95 12.97
C ASP A 152 14.21 -8.19 13.32
N ARG A 153 14.12 -8.68 14.56
CA ARG A 153 14.79 -9.89 15.04
C ARG A 153 14.08 -11.21 14.74
N SER A 154 12.83 -11.20 14.26
CA SER A 154 11.99 -12.39 14.02
C SER A 154 12.17 -13.04 12.60
#